data_6e60f51e94b8404917a9876395ca9e3e
#
_entry.id   6e60f51e94b8404917a9876395ca9e3e
#
_cell.length_a   1.000
_cell.length_b   1.000
_cell.length_c   1.000
_cell.angle_alpha   90.00
_cell.angle_beta   90.00
_cell.angle_gamma   90.00
#
_symmetry.space_group_name_H-M   'P 1'
#
loop_
_entity.id
_entity.type
_entity.pdbx_description
1 polymer ?
#
loop_
_entity_poly.entity_id
_entity_poly.type
_entity_poly.pdbx_seq_one_letter_code
_entity_poly.pdbx_strand_id
1 'polypeptide(L)'
;MSVPPGIDAAAVSEWFAAHVPQAAQPLRFELIAGGHSNLTYRVHCADGSSVVLRRPPLGHVLATAHDMGREHKIISGVGQTDVPVPRAIALCADETVNEAPFYVMSYEDGAVLHSADESALVPEAERVPLSRRVADVLAALHAIEPDDVGLGDLGRREDYLGRQLRRWKRQWEQSKTRELPIMDEVAAELEARKPAQVGSAIVHGDYRLGNMISGSGDIVAVLDWELCTLGDPMADVGYLMNNWVLPDEQTAGTSAPTQAGGFASRSEMLDWYADASGRDLSQVDYYRAFSYWRLAAISEGVLNRYLRGVMADAEETDTDQFRENVDFLSTSAAERLAVR
;
A
#
# COMPACT_ATOMS: atom_id res chain seq x y z
N MET A 1 19.70 16.70 -19.42
CA MET A 1 18.46 15.90 -19.25
C MET A 1 17.32 16.88 -19.02
N SER A 2 16.14 16.60 -19.56
CA SER A 2 14.95 17.43 -19.33
C SER A 2 14.47 17.28 -17.89
N VAL A 3 13.88 18.35 -17.33
CA VAL A 3 13.19 18.29 -16.03
C VAL A 3 11.95 17.40 -16.20
N PRO A 4 11.71 16.43 -15.29
CA PRO A 4 10.55 15.55 -15.37
C PRO A 4 9.24 16.34 -15.16
N PRO A 5 8.09 15.86 -15.70
CA PRO A 5 6.80 16.49 -15.48
C PRO A 5 6.50 16.67 -13.99
N GLY A 6 5.85 17.77 -13.61
CA GLY A 6 5.43 18.03 -12.23
C GLY A 6 6.50 18.59 -11.31
N ILE A 7 7.65 19.01 -11.82
CA ILE A 7 8.71 19.66 -11.06
C ILE A 7 9.02 21.05 -11.65
N ASP A 8 8.82 22.09 -10.87
CA ASP A 8 9.48 23.38 -11.09
C ASP A 8 10.89 23.32 -10.48
N ALA A 9 11.88 22.98 -11.30
CA ALA A 9 13.23 22.74 -10.83
C ALA A 9 13.87 23.97 -10.17
N ALA A 10 13.53 25.18 -10.59
CA ALA A 10 14.10 26.41 -10.04
C ALA A 10 13.50 26.68 -8.65
N ALA A 11 12.18 26.74 -8.54
CA ALA A 11 11.50 27.01 -7.28
C ALA A 11 11.73 25.90 -6.23
N VAL A 12 11.69 24.62 -6.67
CA VAL A 12 11.99 23.49 -5.79
C VAL A 12 13.44 23.52 -5.29
N SER A 13 14.42 23.85 -6.16
CA SER A 13 15.83 23.95 -5.73
C SER A 13 16.05 25.09 -4.73
N GLU A 14 15.39 26.23 -4.90
CA GLU A 14 15.43 27.34 -3.95
C GLU A 14 14.81 26.93 -2.59
N TRP A 15 13.66 26.24 -2.62
CA TRP A 15 13.04 25.72 -1.41
C TRP A 15 13.93 24.69 -0.71
N PHE A 16 14.56 23.78 -1.46
CA PHE A 16 15.49 22.80 -0.90
C PHE A 16 16.69 23.47 -0.20
N ALA A 17 17.26 24.53 -0.79
CA ALA A 17 18.38 25.26 -0.18
C ALA A 17 18.03 25.82 1.22
N ALA A 18 16.77 26.17 1.44
CA ALA A 18 16.29 26.71 2.71
C ALA A 18 15.87 25.62 3.72
N HIS A 19 15.31 24.48 3.26
CA HIS A 19 14.62 23.51 4.12
C HIS A 19 15.27 22.12 4.17
N VAL A 20 16.17 21.81 3.22
CA VAL A 20 16.86 20.52 3.11
C VAL A 20 18.38 20.76 2.96
N PRO A 21 19.03 21.34 4.00
CA PRO A 21 20.42 21.80 3.89
C PRO A 21 21.43 20.67 3.60
N GLN A 22 21.08 19.41 3.87
CA GLN A 22 21.87 18.24 3.53
C GLN A 22 21.82 17.89 2.02
N ALA A 23 20.90 18.44 1.23
CA ALA A 23 20.82 18.22 -0.20
C ALA A 23 21.72 19.21 -0.95
N ALA A 24 22.97 18.83 -1.21
CA ALA A 24 23.96 19.67 -1.87
C ALA A 24 23.53 20.05 -3.30
N GLN A 25 23.54 21.36 -3.61
CA GLN A 25 23.22 21.90 -4.93
C GLN A 25 24.38 21.77 -5.92
N PRO A 26 24.14 21.63 -7.24
CA PRO A 26 22.86 21.61 -7.92
C PRO A 26 22.11 20.28 -7.79
N LEU A 27 20.77 20.31 -7.87
CA LEU A 27 19.91 19.14 -7.82
C LEU A 27 19.54 18.65 -9.23
N ARG A 28 19.40 17.33 -9.37
CA ARG A 28 18.84 16.68 -10.57
C ARG A 28 17.69 15.79 -10.16
N PHE A 29 16.55 15.96 -10.84
CA PHE A 29 15.34 15.23 -10.57
C PHE A 29 15.13 14.09 -11.56
N GLU A 30 14.73 12.92 -11.07
CA GLU A 30 14.45 11.72 -11.85
C GLU A 30 13.13 11.09 -11.35
N LEU A 31 12.17 10.93 -12.24
CA LEU A 31 10.91 10.25 -11.89
C LEU A 31 11.20 8.75 -11.74
N ILE A 32 10.97 8.19 -10.54
CA ILE A 32 11.21 6.78 -10.22
C ILE A 32 9.93 5.98 -10.03
N ALA A 33 8.81 6.62 -9.69
CA ALA A 33 7.50 6.01 -9.66
C ALA A 33 6.43 7.06 -9.95
N GLY A 34 5.39 6.67 -10.71
CA GLY A 34 4.31 7.56 -11.09
C GLY A 34 3.27 6.85 -11.94
N GLY A 35 2.25 7.58 -12.35
CA GLY A 35 1.11 7.08 -13.11
C GLY A 35 -0.17 7.64 -12.51
N HIS A 36 -1.09 6.77 -12.10
CA HIS A 36 -2.38 7.16 -11.50
C HIS A 36 -2.30 7.45 -10.00
N SER A 37 -1.15 7.16 -9.38
CA SER A 37 -0.85 7.38 -7.96
C SER A 37 0.07 8.60 -7.78
N ASN A 38 0.56 8.81 -6.55
CA ASN A 38 1.50 9.87 -6.25
C ASN A 38 2.77 9.78 -7.10
N LEU A 39 3.30 10.92 -7.54
CA LEU A 39 4.57 10.99 -8.27
C LEU A 39 5.73 10.99 -7.28
N THR A 40 6.70 10.13 -7.51
CA THR A 40 7.88 9.95 -6.66
C THR A 40 9.15 10.19 -7.48
N TYR A 41 9.97 11.12 -7.02
CA TYR A 41 11.20 11.51 -7.71
C TYR A 41 12.42 11.24 -6.84
N ARG A 42 13.44 10.63 -7.42
CA ARG A 42 14.77 10.65 -6.86
C ARG A 42 15.43 11.99 -7.15
N VAL A 43 15.88 12.66 -6.12
CA VAL A 43 16.59 13.93 -6.18
C VAL A 43 18.07 13.64 -5.94
N HIS A 44 18.85 13.70 -6.99
CA HIS A 44 20.32 13.51 -6.92
C HIS A 44 20.98 14.81 -6.50
N CYS A 45 21.81 14.74 -5.47
CA CYS A 45 22.56 15.87 -4.93
C CYS A 45 23.98 15.94 -5.54
N ALA A 46 24.60 17.11 -5.52
CA ALA A 46 25.92 17.32 -6.10
C ALA A 46 27.06 16.53 -5.42
N ASP A 47 26.88 16.16 -4.15
CA ASP A 47 27.80 15.33 -3.37
C ASP A 47 27.67 13.82 -3.62
N GLY A 48 26.77 13.43 -4.54
CA GLY A 48 26.48 12.03 -4.87
C GLY A 48 25.40 11.38 -3.98
N SER A 49 24.94 12.06 -2.95
CA SER A 49 23.79 11.58 -2.14
C SER A 49 22.48 11.71 -2.92
N SER A 50 21.42 11.09 -2.39
CA SER A 50 20.09 11.22 -2.95
C SER A 50 19.04 11.35 -1.83
N VAL A 51 17.95 12.05 -2.14
CA VAL A 51 16.72 12.05 -1.35
C VAL A 51 15.52 11.80 -2.26
N VAL A 52 14.36 11.58 -1.70
CA VAL A 52 13.11 11.36 -2.46
C VAL A 52 12.18 12.53 -2.24
N LEU A 53 11.60 13.06 -3.32
CA LEU A 53 10.48 14.01 -3.30
C LEU A 53 9.22 13.28 -3.76
N ARG A 54 8.15 13.34 -2.96
CA ARG A 54 6.84 12.77 -3.29
C ARG A 54 5.77 13.85 -3.33
N ARG A 55 4.94 13.86 -4.38
CA ARG A 55 3.85 14.80 -4.59
C ARG A 55 2.60 14.11 -5.17
N PRO A 56 1.41 14.76 -5.11
CA PRO A 56 0.23 14.26 -5.80
C PRO A 56 0.43 14.11 -7.32
N PRO A 57 -0.35 13.26 -8.00
CA PRO A 57 -0.33 13.16 -9.45
C PRO A 57 -0.70 14.48 -10.13
N LEU A 58 -0.40 14.58 -11.44
CA LEU A 58 -0.76 15.76 -12.23
C LEU A 58 -2.26 15.75 -12.56
N GLY A 59 -2.86 16.94 -12.60
CA GLY A 59 -4.27 17.14 -12.95
C GLY A 59 -5.18 17.32 -11.72
N HIS A 60 -6.49 17.39 -11.97
CA HIS A 60 -7.49 17.59 -10.92
C HIS A 60 -7.69 16.32 -10.11
N VAL A 61 -7.10 16.27 -8.93
CA VAL A 61 -7.24 15.18 -7.95
C VAL A 61 -8.11 15.66 -6.79
N LEU A 62 -8.94 14.78 -6.24
CA LEU A 62 -9.64 15.09 -4.99
C LEU A 62 -8.60 15.31 -3.89
N ALA A 63 -8.55 16.50 -3.33
CA ALA A 63 -7.56 16.92 -2.32
C ALA A 63 -7.44 15.98 -1.10
N THR A 64 -8.48 15.18 -0.84
CA THR A 64 -8.52 14.20 0.25
C THR A 64 -7.91 12.83 -0.09
N ALA A 65 -7.59 12.57 -1.36
CA ALA A 65 -7.07 11.27 -1.80
C ALA A 65 -5.54 11.20 -1.76
N HIS A 66 -4.85 12.33 -1.82
CA HIS A 66 -3.39 12.43 -1.91
C HIS A 66 -2.86 13.50 -0.95
N ASP A 67 -3.07 13.30 0.34
CA ASP A 67 -2.67 14.24 1.40
C ASP A 67 -1.20 14.02 1.79
N MET A 68 -0.32 14.83 1.21
CA MET A 68 1.13 14.78 1.46
C MET A 68 1.48 15.10 2.92
N GLY A 69 0.72 15.98 3.56
CA GLY A 69 0.90 16.32 4.97
C GLY A 69 0.60 15.12 5.87
N ARG A 70 -0.46 14.37 5.53
CA ARG A 70 -0.85 13.15 6.23
C ARG A 70 0.19 12.04 6.07
N GLU A 71 0.66 11.77 4.85
CA GLU A 71 1.72 10.77 4.62
C GLU A 71 3.01 11.15 5.36
N HIS A 72 3.45 12.42 5.25
CA HIS A 72 4.61 12.91 5.99
C HIS A 72 4.46 12.75 7.52
N LYS A 73 3.27 13.05 8.08
CA LYS A 73 2.96 12.87 9.50
C LYS A 73 3.09 11.41 9.90
N ILE A 74 2.56 10.48 9.08
CA ILE A 74 2.61 9.03 9.35
C ILE A 74 4.05 8.53 9.38
N ILE A 75 4.84 8.79 8.32
CA ILE A 75 6.24 8.33 8.29
C ILE A 75 7.09 8.99 9.37
N SER A 76 6.78 10.23 9.78
CA SER A 76 7.45 10.91 10.89
C SER A 76 7.14 10.26 12.23
N GLY A 77 5.89 9.83 12.45
CA GLY A 77 5.48 9.14 13.67
C GLY A 77 6.04 7.72 13.74
N VAL A 78 5.80 6.92 12.71
CA VAL A 78 6.29 5.53 12.63
C VAL A 78 7.82 5.47 12.67
N GLY A 79 8.51 6.42 12.05
CA GLY A 79 9.97 6.51 12.04
C GLY A 79 10.62 6.77 13.40
N GLN A 80 9.83 6.99 14.47
CA GLN A 80 10.31 7.05 15.85
C GLN A 80 10.37 5.66 16.52
N THR A 81 9.99 4.60 15.79
CA THR A 81 9.91 3.22 16.28
C THR A 81 10.89 2.32 15.53
N ASP A 82 10.87 1.02 15.83
CA ASP A 82 11.71 0.01 15.16
C ASP A 82 11.13 -0.43 13.78
N VAL A 83 9.98 0.11 13.36
CA VAL A 83 9.40 -0.15 12.03
C VAL A 83 10.22 0.59 10.97
N PRO A 84 10.82 -0.11 10.01
CA PRO A 84 11.63 0.53 8.99
C PRO A 84 10.75 1.35 8.04
N VAL A 85 11.00 2.65 7.96
CA VAL A 85 10.37 3.59 7.02
C VAL A 85 11.40 4.59 6.53
N PRO A 86 11.23 5.18 5.34
CA PRO A 86 12.09 6.28 4.93
C PRO A 86 12.03 7.42 5.95
N ARG A 87 13.19 7.97 6.31
CA ARG A 87 13.24 9.08 7.26
C ARG A 87 12.56 10.33 6.67
N ALA A 88 11.50 10.82 7.31
CA ALA A 88 10.88 12.09 6.95
C ALA A 88 11.90 13.23 7.13
N ILE A 89 12.03 14.10 6.12
CA ILE A 89 13.02 15.19 6.12
C ILE A 89 12.33 16.54 6.20
N ALA A 90 11.42 16.85 5.27
CA ALA A 90 10.73 18.12 5.21
C ALA A 90 9.39 18.01 4.48
N LEU A 91 8.46 18.91 4.80
CA LEU A 91 7.16 19.05 4.15
C LEU A 91 7.03 20.47 3.60
N CYS A 92 6.69 20.60 2.31
CA CYS A 92 6.27 21.83 1.68
C CYS A 92 4.75 21.81 1.52
N ALA A 93 4.06 22.60 2.32
CA ALA A 93 2.60 22.79 2.20
C ALA A 93 2.23 23.97 1.27
N ASP A 94 3.21 24.75 0.84
CA ASP A 94 3.01 25.91 -0.05
C ASP A 94 2.93 25.45 -1.50
N GLU A 95 1.71 25.44 -2.05
CA GLU A 95 1.44 25.07 -3.43
C GLU A 95 2.09 26.01 -4.46
N THR A 96 2.49 27.23 -4.06
CA THR A 96 3.13 28.18 -4.98
C THR A 96 4.54 27.76 -5.40
N VAL A 97 5.18 26.86 -4.63
CA VAL A 97 6.54 26.37 -4.91
C VAL A 97 6.55 25.37 -6.06
N ASN A 98 5.56 24.46 -6.12
CA ASN A 98 5.55 23.35 -7.09
C ASN A 98 4.13 22.98 -7.56
N GLU A 99 3.20 23.95 -7.60
CA GLU A 99 1.79 23.77 -7.99
C GLU A 99 1.00 22.76 -7.14
N ALA A 100 1.64 22.14 -6.16
CA ALA A 100 1.05 21.18 -5.24
C ALA A 100 1.95 21.01 -4.01
N PRO A 101 1.40 20.63 -2.85
CA PRO A 101 2.20 20.24 -1.70
C PRO A 101 3.08 19.04 -2.04
N PHE A 102 4.23 18.94 -1.40
CA PHE A 102 5.12 17.77 -1.51
C PHE A 102 5.88 17.55 -0.21
N TYR A 103 6.40 16.35 -0.03
CA TYR A 103 7.33 16.10 1.06
C TYR A 103 8.61 15.44 0.57
N VAL A 104 9.65 15.56 1.41
CA VAL A 104 10.99 15.02 1.17
C VAL A 104 11.28 13.98 2.23
N MET A 105 11.82 12.84 1.79
CA MET A 105 12.26 11.74 2.65
C MET A 105 13.62 11.20 2.21
N SER A 106 14.27 10.38 3.03
CA SER A 106 15.51 9.70 2.65
C SER A 106 15.29 8.81 1.43
N TYR A 107 16.34 8.63 0.65
CA TYR A 107 16.41 7.59 -0.38
C TYR A 107 16.97 6.32 0.27
N GLU A 108 16.25 5.24 0.15
CA GLU A 108 16.67 3.94 0.66
C GLU A 108 17.10 3.04 -0.50
N ASP A 109 18.28 2.41 -0.36
CA ASP A 109 18.81 1.47 -1.35
C ASP A 109 18.21 0.08 -1.15
N GLY A 110 17.81 -0.56 -2.24
CA GLY A 110 17.24 -1.90 -2.24
C GLY A 110 16.32 -2.14 -3.43
N ALA A 111 15.62 -3.26 -3.41
CA ALA A 111 14.69 -3.66 -4.46
C ALA A 111 13.25 -3.67 -3.95
N VAL A 112 12.33 -3.20 -4.77
CA VAL A 112 10.89 -3.41 -4.57
C VAL A 112 10.47 -4.62 -5.41
N LEU A 113 9.75 -5.56 -4.82
CA LEU A 113 9.37 -6.82 -5.46
C LEU A 113 7.89 -6.78 -5.87
N HIS A 114 7.61 -6.49 -7.13
CA HIS A 114 6.24 -6.42 -7.67
C HIS A 114 5.79 -7.73 -8.33
N SER A 115 6.74 -8.55 -8.81
CA SER A 115 6.48 -9.74 -9.61
C SER A 115 7.36 -10.94 -9.18
N ALA A 116 7.00 -12.13 -9.67
CA ALA A 116 7.82 -13.32 -9.50
C ALA A 116 9.20 -13.18 -10.16
N ASP A 117 9.29 -12.50 -11.31
CA ASP A 117 10.56 -12.31 -12.03
C ASP A 117 11.53 -11.44 -11.23
N GLU A 118 11.06 -10.35 -10.63
CA GLU A 118 11.89 -9.52 -9.74
C GLU A 118 12.32 -10.30 -8.50
N SER A 119 11.41 -11.07 -7.91
CA SER A 119 11.70 -11.91 -6.74
C SER A 119 12.64 -13.07 -7.07
N ALA A 120 12.69 -13.53 -8.31
CA ALA A 120 13.64 -14.56 -8.75
C ALA A 120 15.10 -14.07 -8.67
N LEU A 121 15.32 -12.75 -8.69
CA LEU A 121 16.64 -12.14 -8.52
C LEU A 121 17.12 -12.13 -7.06
N VAL A 122 16.22 -12.31 -6.09
CA VAL A 122 16.57 -12.44 -4.67
C VAL A 122 17.20 -13.82 -4.45
N PRO A 123 18.40 -13.92 -3.85
CA PRO A 123 19.01 -15.19 -3.53
C PRO A 123 18.06 -16.10 -2.73
N GLU A 124 17.96 -17.37 -3.09
CA GLU A 124 17.01 -18.29 -2.46
C GLU A 124 17.21 -18.38 -0.93
N ALA A 125 18.46 -18.33 -0.47
CA ALA A 125 18.79 -18.35 0.95
C ALA A 125 18.28 -17.11 1.73
N GLU A 126 17.94 -16.02 1.04
CA GLU A 126 17.44 -14.78 1.65
C GLU A 126 15.91 -14.73 1.69
N ARG A 127 15.19 -15.57 0.92
CA ARG A 127 13.71 -15.48 0.79
C ARG A 127 12.96 -15.84 2.07
N VAL A 128 13.39 -16.89 2.80
CA VAL A 128 12.80 -17.24 4.11
C VAL A 128 13.13 -16.20 5.18
N PRO A 129 14.39 -15.73 5.35
CA PRO A 129 14.68 -14.57 6.22
C PRO A 129 13.84 -13.34 5.91
N LEU A 130 13.71 -12.95 4.63
CA LEU A 130 12.86 -11.84 4.20
C LEU A 130 11.38 -12.06 4.59
N SER A 131 10.86 -13.29 4.40
CA SER A 131 9.51 -13.66 4.81
C SER A 131 9.30 -13.44 6.31
N ARG A 132 10.25 -13.88 7.14
CA ARG A 132 10.23 -13.68 8.59
C ARG A 132 10.19 -12.19 8.93
N ARG A 133 11.03 -11.38 8.29
CA ARG A 133 11.05 -9.93 8.52
C ARG A 133 9.75 -9.24 8.15
N VAL A 134 9.07 -9.66 7.07
CA VAL A 134 7.73 -9.13 6.73
C VAL A 134 6.73 -9.37 7.87
N ALA A 135 6.71 -10.56 8.47
CA ALA A 135 5.82 -10.86 9.59
C ALA A 135 6.20 -10.06 10.86
N ASP A 136 7.49 -9.99 11.19
CA ASP A 136 8.00 -9.28 12.37
C ASP A 136 7.75 -7.78 12.28
N VAL A 137 7.97 -7.15 11.11
CA VAL A 137 7.72 -5.73 10.87
C VAL A 137 6.22 -5.41 10.97
N LEU A 138 5.34 -6.29 10.47
CA LEU A 138 3.89 -6.11 10.62
C LEU A 138 3.47 -6.19 12.09
N ALA A 139 4.02 -7.14 12.84
CA ALA A 139 3.74 -7.27 14.27
C ALA A 139 4.23 -6.03 15.04
N ALA A 140 5.42 -5.52 14.72
CA ALA A 140 5.97 -4.29 15.30
C ALA A 140 5.10 -3.07 14.98
N LEU A 141 4.63 -2.91 13.72
CA LEU A 141 3.71 -1.85 13.34
C LEU A 141 2.41 -1.89 14.16
N HIS A 142 1.83 -3.06 14.33
CA HIS A 142 0.60 -3.25 15.09
C HIS A 142 0.76 -3.16 16.60
N ALA A 143 1.99 -3.15 17.10
CA ALA A 143 2.31 -2.95 18.51
C ALA A 143 2.50 -1.48 18.90
N ILE A 144 2.62 -0.57 17.91
CA ILE A 144 2.77 0.87 18.18
C ILE A 144 1.49 1.39 18.84
N GLU A 145 1.63 2.08 20.00
CA GLU A 145 0.53 2.89 20.53
C GLU A 145 0.46 4.21 19.74
N PRO A 146 -0.64 4.45 18.98
CA PRO A 146 -0.70 5.59 18.07
C PRO A 146 -0.55 6.96 18.73
N ASP A 147 -1.02 7.11 19.97
CA ASP A 147 -0.93 8.37 20.70
C ASP A 147 0.52 8.71 21.07
N ASP A 148 1.36 7.70 21.35
CA ASP A 148 2.76 7.89 21.73
C ASP A 148 3.62 8.45 20.60
N VAL A 149 3.20 8.23 19.35
CA VAL A 149 3.90 8.69 18.15
C VAL A 149 3.16 9.81 17.42
N GLY A 150 2.16 10.43 18.06
CA GLY A 150 1.40 11.54 17.51
C GLY A 150 0.43 11.18 16.38
N LEU A 151 0.01 9.91 16.29
CA LEU A 151 -0.86 9.37 15.26
C LEU A 151 -2.27 8.99 15.75
N GLY A 152 -2.63 9.37 16.99
CA GLY A 152 -3.92 9.03 17.59
C GLY A 152 -5.15 9.60 16.86
N ASP A 153 -4.98 10.61 16.03
CA ASP A 153 -6.02 11.28 15.25
C ASP A 153 -6.13 10.78 13.79
N LEU A 154 -5.40 9.73 13.39
CA LEU A 154 -5.42 9.19 12.03
C LEU A 154 -6.78 8.64 11.60
N GLY A 155 -7.66 8.30 12.54
CA GLY A 155 -8.98 7.78 12.27
C GLY A 155 -9.71 7.32 13.51
N ARG A 156 -10.93 6.80 13.31
CA ARG A 156 -11.71 6.22 14.40
C ARG A 156 -11.20 4.82 14.70
N ARG A 157 -11.01 4.51 15.98
CA ARG A 157 -10.50 3.20 16.46
C ARG A 157 -11.56 2.11 16.39
N GLU A 158 -12.86 2.44 16.61
CA GLU A 158 -13.94 1.48 16.78
C GLU A 158 -14.64 1.15 15.45
N ASP A 159 -15.30 -0.02 15.42
CA ASP A 159 -16.13 -0.53 14.29
C ASP A 159 -15.44 -0.39 12.92
N TYR A 160 -14.15 -0.74 12.86
CA TYR A 160 -13.38 -0.64 11.61
C TYR A 160 -14.05 -1.44 10.49
N LEU A 161 -14.32 -2.74 10.70
CA LEU A 161 -14.95 -3.60 9.68
C LEU A 161 -16.31 -3.07 9.26
N GLY A 162 -17.16 -2.68 10.20
CA GLY A 162 -18.49 -2.17 9.86
C GLY A 162 -18.44 -0.88 9.03
N ARG A 163 -17.48 0.03 9.33
CA ARG A 163 -17.26 1.23 8.51
C ARG A 163 -16.78 0.87 7.12
N GLN A 164 -15.83 -0.07 7.01
CA GLN A 164 -15.28 -0.50 5.72
C GLN A 164 -16.32 -1.24 4.88
N LEU A 165 -17.11 -2.14 5.44
CA LEU A 165 -18.19 -2.83 4.74
C LEU A 165 -19.20 -1.83 4.16
N ARG A 166 -19.68 -0.87 4.97
CA ARG A 166 -20.58 0.19 4.49
C ARG A 166 -19.97 1.05 3.39
N ARG A 167 -18.68 1.40 3.51
CA ARG A 167 -17.96 2.20 2.51
C ARG A 167 -17.87 1.46 1.18
N TRP A 168 -17.37 0.23 1.20
CA TRP A 168 -17.08 -0.53 -0.02
C TRP A 168 -18.36 -1.07 -0.68
N LYS A 169 -19.40 -1.39 0.10
CA LYS A 169 -20.73 -1.69 -0.44
C LYS A 169 -21.28 -0.49 -1.23
N ARG A 170 -21.18 0.71 -0.68
CA ARG A 170 -21.59 1.92 -1.41
C ARG A 170 -20.75 2.16 -2.66
N GLN A 171 -19.45 1.94 -2.56
CA GLN A 171 -18.53 2.06 -3.71
C GLN A 171 -18.93 1.09 -4.82
N TRP A 172 -19.18 -0.18 -4.48
CA TRP A 172 -19.66 -1.20 -5.40
C TRP A 172 -20.94 -0.76 -6.11
N GLU A 173 -21.98 -0.39 -5.38
CA GLU A 173 -23.25 0.05 -5.94
C GLU A 173 -23.13 1.26 -6.88
N GLN A 174 -22.21 2.16 -6.62
CA GLN A 174 -21.97 3.35 -7.43
C GLN A 174 -21.12 3.10 -8.68
N SER A 175 -20.30 2.04 -8.67
CA SER A 175 -19.30 1.80 -9.71
C SER A 175 -19.52 0.51 -10.50
N LYS A 176 -20.40 -0.41 -10.07
CA LYS A 176 -20.62 -1.66 -10.79
C LYS A 176 -21.01 -1.41 -12.25
N THR A 177 -20.39 -2.13 -13.16
CA THR A 177 -20.64 -2.05 -14.62
C THR A 177 -21.57 -3.17 -15.10
N ARG A 178 -21.80 -4.16 -14.24
CA ARG A 178 -22.66 -5.33 -14.49
C ARG A 178 -23.27 -5.84 -13.18
N GLU A 179 -24.32 -6.66 -13.31
CA GLU A 179 -24.82 -7.41 -12.17
C GLU A 179 -23.90 -8.60 -11.88
N LEU A 180 -23.50 -8.72 -10.61
CA LEU A 180 -22.64 -9.80 -10.12
C LEU A 180 -23.13 -10.24 -8.73
N PRO A 181 -24.14 -11.16 -8.68
CA PRO A 181 -24.84 -11.54 -7.44
C PRO A 181 -23.92 -12.00 -6.32
N ILE A 182 -22.81 -12.68 -6.64
CA ILE A 182 -21.82 -13.16 -5.68
C ILE A 182 -21.26 -12.02 -4.81
N MET A 183 -21.14 -10.79 -5.34
CA MET A 183 -20.66 -9.64 -4.55
C MET A 183 -21.64 -9.23 -3.45
N ASP A 184 -22.94 -9.33 -3.72
CA ASP A 184 -23.99 -9.02 -2.74
C ASP A 184 -24.13 -10.15 -1.71
N GLU A 185 -24.01 -11.41 -2.14
CA GLU A 185 -24.01 -12.59 -1.27
C GLU A 185 -22.83 -12.57 -0.30
N VAL A 186 -21.62 -12.32 -0.79
CA VAL A 186 -20.42 -12.16 0.04
C VAL A 186 -20.55 -10.98 1.00
N ALA A 187 -21.09 -9.84 0.55
CA ALA A 187 -21.33 -8.69 1.42
C ALA A 187 -22.28 -9.02 2.58
N ALA A 188 -23.35 -9.78 2.31
CA ALA A 188 -24.30 -10.21 3.32
C ALA A 188 -23.66 -11.16 4.34
N GLU A 189 -22.86 -12.12 3.89
CA GLU A 189 -22.14 -13.05 4.77
C GLU A 189 -21.06 -12.36 5.61
N LEU A 190 -20.33 -11.41 5.03
CA LEU A 190 -19.36 -10.59 5.76
C LEU A 190 -20.05 -9.77 6.87
N GLU A 191 -21.23 -9.22 6.61
CA GLU A 191 -21.97 -8.48 7.64
C GLU A 191 -22.51 -9.44 8.72
N ALA A 192 -23.05 -10.60 8.33
CA ALA A 192 -23.65 -11.57 9.25
C ALA A 192 -22.60 -12.24 10.17
N ARG A 193 -21.40 -12.48 9.67
CA ARG A 193 -20.30 -13.18 10.38
C ARG A 193 -19.24 -12.24 10.93
N LYS A 194 -19.48 -10.92 10.92
CA LYS A 194 -18.50 -9.93 11.34
C LYS A 194 -17.96 -10.25 12.74
N PRO A 195 -16.65 -10.54 12.89
CA PRO A 195 -16.06 -10.83 14.19
C PRO A 195 -16.01 -9.57 15.07
N ALA A 196 -15.83 -9.78 16.36
CA ALA A 196 -15.45 -8.70 17.26
C ALA A 196 -14.07 -8.17 16.86
N GLN A 197 -13.89 -6.86 16.88
CA GLN A 197 -12.63 -6.23 16.54
C GLN A 197 -11.53 -6.65 17.52
N VAL A 198 -10.37 -7.05 17.00
CA VAL A 198 -9.21 -7.53 17.78
C VAL A 198 -8.29 -6.35 18.16
N GLY A 199 -8.81 -5.39 18.90
CA GLY A 199 -8.06 -4.19 19.30
C GLY A 199 -8.09 -3.09 18.24
N SER A 200 -7.22 -2.08 18.40
CA SER A 200 -7.01 -1.00 17.44
C SER A 200 -5.52 -0.75 17.30
N ALA A 201 -5.03 -0.69 16.07
CA ALA A 201 -3.64 -0.48 15.74
C ALA A 201 -3.51 0.52 14.57
N ILE A 202 -2.29 0.91 14.25
CA ILE A 202 -1.97 1.54 12.98
C ILE A 202 -2.09 0.45 11.90
N VAL A 203 -3.07 0.59 11.01
CA VAL A 203 -3.29 -0.30 9.86
C VAL A 203 -2.71 0.37 8.64
N HIS A 204 -1.80 -0.31 7.94
CA HIS A 204 -1.19 0.19 6.71
C HIS A 204 -2.21 0.28 5.56
N GLY A 205 -3.07 -0.73 5.42
CA GLY A 205 -4.13 -0.81 4.42
C GLY A 205 -3.71 -1.36 3.07
N ASP A 206 -2.39 -1.42 2.77
CA ASP A 206 -1.80 -2.03 1.57
C ASP A 206 -0.44 -2.70 1.88
N TYR A 207 -0.37 -3.48 2.97
CA TYR A 207 0.87 -4.11 3.44
C TYR A 207 1.21 -5.35 2.60
N ARG A 208 2.19 -5.22 1.70
CA ARG A 208 2.63 -6.28 0.76
C ARG A 208 4.06 -6.02 0.28
N LEU A 209 4.75 -7.04 -0.25
CA LEU A 209 6.13 -6.93 -0.75
C LEU A 209 6.33 -5.82 -1.80
N GLY A 210 5.32 -5.59 -2.66
CA GLY A 210 5.37 -4.50 -3.64
C GLY A 210 5.36 -3.09 -3.05
N ASN A 211 5.16 -2.96 -1.74
CA ASN A 211 5.23 -1.70 -1.00
C ASN A 211 6.37 -1.72 0.04
N MET A 212 7.41 -2.51 -0.22
CA MET A 212 8.59 -2.61 0.66
C MET A 212 9.87 -2.54 -0.16
N ILE A 213 10.85 -1.82 0.35
CA ILE A 213 12.23 -1.94 -0.13
C ILE A 213 12.89 -3.07 0.65
N SER A 214 13.43 -4.05 -0.07
CA SER A 214 14.12 -5.20 0.50
C SER A 214 15.59 -5.23 0.09
N GLY A 215 16.43 -5.79 0.95
CA GLY A 215 17.84 -5.99 0.67
C GLY A 215 18.48 -6.95 1.66
N SER A 216 19.31 -7.88 1.18
CA SER A 216 20.05 -8.84 2.00
C SER A 216 19.16 -9.64 2.97
N GLY A 217 17.97 -10.04 2.51
CA GLY A 217 17.01 -10.81 3.31
C GLY A 217 16.30 -10.02 4.41
N ASP A 218 16.35 -8.69 4.37
CA ASP A 218 15.71 -7.79 5.34
C ASP A 218 14.77 -6.79 4.63
N ILE A 219 13.87 -6.15 5.40
CA ILE A 219 13.06 -5.01 4.98
C ILE A 219 13.82 -3.74 5.34
N VAL A 220 14.20 -2.98 4.32
CA VAL A 220 14.89 -1.69 4.47
C VAL A 220 13.90 -0.57 4.77
N ALA A 221 12.75 -0.57 4.10
CA ALA A 221 11.69 0.40 4.33
C ALA A 221 10.31 -0.11 3.89
N VAL A 222 9.27 0.24 4.66
CA VAL A 222 7.85 0.11 4.26
C VAL A 222 7.42 1.42 3.63
N LEU A 223 6.78 1.33 2.45
CA LEU A 223 6.37 2.44 1.59
C LEU A 223 4.85 2.52 1.47
N ASP A 224 4.38 3.61 0.89
CA ASP A 224 2.99 3.83 0.44
C ASP A 224 1.95 3.85 1.56
N TRP A 225 2.04 4.87 2.40
CA TRP A 225 1.21 5.06 3.58
C TRP A 225 -0.12 5.80 3.31
N GLU A 226 -0.52 5.97 2.04
CA GLU A 226 -1.71 6.74 1.66
C GLU A 226 -3.03 6.15 2.23
N LEU A 227 -3.12 4.82 2.38
CA LEU A 227 -4.27 4.12 2.93
C LEU A 227 -4.21 3.89 4.45
N CYS A 228 -3.12 4.32 5.09
CA CYS A 228 -2.90 4.10 6.52
C CYS A 228 -4.01 4.74 7.38
N THR A 229 -4.44 4.05 8.42
CA THR A 229 -5.49 4.51 9.33
C THR A 229 -5.41 3.79 10.69
N LEU A 230 -6.29 4.17 11.64
CA LEU A 230 -6.50 3.38 12.84
C LEU A 230 -7.62 2.35 12.61
N GLY A 231 -7.37 1.11 13.03
CA GLY A 231 -8.35 0.05 12.83
C GLY A 231 -7.92 -1.31 13.33
N ASP A 232 -8.61 -2.31 12.84
CA ASP A 232 -8.38 -3.70 13.20
C ASP A 232 -7.11 -4.24 12.51
N PRO A 233 -6.06 -4.63 13.25
CA PRO A 233 -4.80 -5.11 12.70
C PRO A 233 -4.97 -6.36 11.81
N MET A 234 -5.99 -7.16 12.05
CA MET A 234 -6.27 -8.36 11.25
C MET A 234 -6.59 -8.03 9.78
N ALA A 235 -6.98 -6.79 9.48
CA ALA A 235 -7.20 -6.36 8.09
C ALA A 235 -5.92 -6.40 7.26
N ASP A 236 -4.79 -5.97 7.81
CA ASP A 236 -3.49 -6.08 7.13
C ASP A 236 -3.00 -7.53 7.06
N VAL A 237 -3.21 -8.33 8.10
CA VAL A 237 -2.87 -9.76 8.08
C VAL A 237 -3.62 -10.49 6.97
N GLY A 238 -4.94 -10.30 6.88
CA GLY A 238 -5.75 -10.90 5.82
C GLY A 238 -5.34 -10.43 4.41
N TYR A 239 -5.02 -9.14 4.28
CA TYR A 239 -4.52 -8.57 3.02
C TYR A 239 -3.16 -9.14 2.63
N LEU A 240 -2.20 -9.20 3.56
CA LEU A 240 -0.88 -9.79 3.32
C LEU A 240 -1.01 -11.25 2.87
N MET A 241 -1.85 -12.06 3.55
CA MET A 241 -2.04 -13.47 3.20
C MET A 241 -2.65 -13.69 1.81
N ASN A 242 -3.42 -12.75 1.29
CA ASN A 242 -3.92 -12.78 -0.08
C ASN A 242 -2.84 -12.43 -1.11
N ASN A 243 -1.90 -11.55 -0.76
CA ASN A 243 -0.75 -11.18 -1.59
C ASN A 243 0.44 -12.15 -1.43
N TRP A 244 0.35 -13.10 -0.50
CA TRP A 244 1.34 -14.17 -0.28
C TRP A 244 0.94 -15.42 -1.06
N VAL A 245 1.10 -15.38 -2.38
CA VAL A 245 0.62 -16.40 -3.31
C VAL A 245 1.65 -17.51 -3.48
N LEU A 246 1.24 -18.77 -3.38
CA LEU A 246 2.13 -19.91 -3.61
C LEU A 246 2.40 -20.12 -5.10
N PRO A 247 3.50 -20.82 -5.47
CA PRO A 247 3.93 -20.94 -6.88
C PRO A 247 2.89 -21.54 -7.83
N ASP A 248 2.01 -22.39 -7.34
CA ASP A 248 0.98 -23.10 -8.09
C ASP A 248 -0.43 -22.50 -7.96
N GLU A 249 -0.56 -21.40 -7.22
CA GLU A 249 -1.84 -20.72 -7.03
C GLU A 249 -2.09 -19.66 -8.10
N GLN A 250 -3.37 -19.44 -8.38
CA GLN A 250 -3.80 -18.30 -9.21
C GLN A 250 -3.77 -16.98 -8.41
N THR A 251 -3.56 -15.88 -9.11
CA THR A 251 -3.60 -14.52 -8.56
C THR A 251 -4.36 -13.59 -9.48
N ALA A 252 -4.90 -12.51 -8.93
CA ALA A 252 -5.39 -11.41 -9.73
C ALA A 252 -4.20 -10.67 -10.38
N GLY A 253 -4.20 -10.55 -11.69
CA GLY A 253 -3.08 -9.99 -12.44
C GLY A 253 -2.11 -11.03 -12.97
N THR A 254 -0.90 -10.61 -13.34
CA THR A 254 0.04 -11.44 -14.09
C THR A 254 0.89 -12.36 -13.22
N SER A 255 1.40 -11.87 -12.10
CA SER A 255 2.15 -12.68 -11.12
C SER A 255 2.25 -11.97 -9.77
N ALA A 256 2.44 -12.75 -8.69
CA ALA A 256 2.76 -12.23 -7.38
C ALA A 256 4.23 -12.52 -7.01
N PRO A 257 4.88 -11.66 -6.21
CA PRO A 257 6.29 -11.82 -5.85
C PRO A 257 6.64 -13.21 -5.33
N THR A 258 5.82 -13.76 -4.44
CA THR A 258 6.09 -15.04 -3.76
C THR A 258 5.91 -16.27 -4.63
N GLN A 259 5.32 -16.13 -5.83
CA GLN A 259 5.23 -17.21 -6.81
C GLN A 259 6.60 -17.61 -7.40
N ALA A 260 7.65 -16.80 -7.20
CA ALA A 260 9.03 -17.21 -7.50
C ALA A 260 9.49 -18.45 -6.69
N GLY A 261 8.76 -18.84 -5.64
CA GLY A 261 9.10 -19.94 -4.76
C GLY A 261 10.22 -19.63 -3.75
N GLY A 262 10.48 -20.56 -2.84
CA GLY A 262 11.52 -20.41 -1.82
C GLY A 262 11.19 -19.44 -0.67
N PHE A 263 10.04 -18.78 -0.71
CA PHE A 263 9.50 -17.99 0.41
C PHE A 263 8.83 -18.92 1.44
N ALA A 264 8.64 -18.42 2.67
CA ALA A 264 7.92 -19.17 3.69
C ALA A 264 6.46 -19.43 3.28
N SER A 265 5.87 -20.49 3.82
CA SER A 265 4.43 -20.77 3.67
C SER A 265 3.58 -19.74 4.42
N ARG A 266 2.29 -19.63 4.05
CA ARG A 266 1.33 -18.80 4.81
C ARG A 266 1.21 -19.23 6.27
N SER A 267 1.31 -20.53 6.54
CA SER A 267 1.26 -21.06 7.92
C SER A 267 2.41 -20.51 8.74
N GLU A 268 3.65 -20.60 8.22
CA GLU A 268 4.83 -20.07 8.91
C GLU A 268 4.72 -18.55 9.13
N MET A 269 4.22 -17.80 8.13
CA MET A 269 3.99 -16.36 8.26
C MET A 269 3.00 -16.02 9.37
N LEU A 270 1.90 -16.78 9.45
CA LEU A 270 0.88 -16.59 10.49
C LEU A 270 1.41 -16.97 11.86
N ASP A 271 2.14 -18.08 11.98
CA ASP A 271 2.76 -18.52 13.23
C ASP A 271 3.73 -17.46 13.75
N TRP A 272 4.59 -16.93 12.90
CA TRP A 272 5.54 -15.87 13.29
C TRP A 272 4.84 -14.57 13.71
N TYR A 273 3.81 -14.17 13.00
CA TYR A 273 3.04 -12.99 13.39
C TYR A 273 2.29 -13.22 14.72
N ALA A 274 1.70 -14.40 14.93
CA ALA A 274 1.02 -14.77 16.18
C ALA A 274 2.00 -14.76 17.35
N ASP A 275 3.17 -15.38 17.19
CA ASP A 275 4.21 -15.42 18.21
C ASP A 275 4.70 -14.02 18.62
N ALA A 276 4.92 -13.15 17.61
CA ALA A 276 5.42 -11.79 17.86
C ALA A 276 4.35 -10.84 18.41
N SER A 277 3.09 -11.00 18.01
CA SER A 277 2.00 -10.08 18.38
C SER A 277 1.14 -10.55 19.55
N GLY A 278 1.14 -11.85 19.84
CA GLY A 278 0.25 -12.50 20.82
C GLY A 278 -1.23 -12.48 20.42
N ARG A 279 -1.56 -12.21 19.16
CA ARG A 279 -2.95 -12.06 18.68
C ARG A 279 -3.56 -13.39 18.26
N ASP A 280 -4.88 -13.53 18.45
CA ASP A 280 -5.66 -14.63 17.93
C ASP A 280 -5.92 -14.46 16.42
N LEU A 281 -5.49 -15.43 15.63
CA LEU A 281 -5.63 -15.47 14.16
C LEU A 281 -6.76 -16.38 13.69
N SER A 282 -7.61 -16.90 14.59
CA SER A 282 -8.68 -17.86 14.25
C SER A 282 -9.66 -17.35 13.20
N GLN A 283 -9.76 -16.02 13.03
CA GLN A 283 -10.66 -15.37 12.08
C GLN A 283 -9.94 -14.89 10.80
N VAL A 284 -8.69 -15.30 10.55
CA VAL A 284 -7.90 -14.80 9.41
C VAL A 284 -8.61 -14.99 8.06
N ASP A 285 -9.32 -16.11 7.86
CA ASP A 285 -10.04 -16.38 6.62
C ASP A 285 -11.21 -15.40 6.39
N TYR A 286 -11.85 -14.91 7.46
CA TYR A 286 -12.85 -13.84 7.35
C TYR A 286 -12.18 -12.55 6.79
N TYR A 287 -11.03 -12.15 7.33
CA TYR A 287 -10.30 -10.94 6.88
C TYR A 287 -9.73 -11.11 5.47
N ARG A 288 -9.35 -12.31 5.09
CA ARG A 288 -8.97 -12.64 3.72
C ARG A 288 -10.15 -12.48 2.76
N ALA A 289 -11.31 -13.01 3.11
CA ALA A 289 -12.54 -12.84 2.33
C ALA A 289 -12.93 -11.36 2.19
N PHE A 290 -12.91 -10.62 3.31
CA PHE A 290 -13.15 -9.19 3.31
C PHE A 290 -12.17 -8.44 2.39
N SER A 291 -10.88 -8.78 2.42
CA SER A 291 -9.86 -8.18 1.58
C SER A 291 -10.10 -8.46 0.09
N TYR A 292 -10.41 -9.70 -0.29
CA TYR A 292 -10.76 -10.05 -1.67
C TYR A 292 -12.00 -9.30 -2.17
N TRP A 293 -13.07 -9.28 -1.38
CA TRP A 293 -14.29 -8.57 -1.71
C TRP A 293 -14.06 -7.05 -1.87
N ARG A 294 -13.27 -6.45 -0.98
CA ARG A 294 -12.85 -5.04 -1.08
C ARG A 294 -12.08 -4.77 -2.38
N LEU A 295 -11.13 -5.63 -2.72
CA LEU A 295 -10.33 -5.50 -3.94
C LEU A 295 -11.18 -5.66 -5.20
N ALA A 296 -12.18 -6.56 -5.20
CA ALA A 296 -13.14 -6.68 -6.30
C ALA A 296 -13.91 -5.36 -6.52
N ALA A 297 -14.40 -4.73 -5.44
CA ALA A 297 -15.07 -3.43 -5.53
C ALA A 297 -14.15 -2.30 -6.01
N ILE A 298 -12.87 -2.32 -5.64
CA ILE A 298 -11.85 -1.37 -6.13
C ILE A 298 -11.62 -1.59 -7.63
N SER A 299 -11.36 -2.83 -8.06
CA SER A 299 -11.09 -3.19 -9.45
C SER A 299 -12.25 -2.83 -10.37
N GLU A 300 -13.49 -3.06 -9.92
CA GLU A 300 -14.69 -2.65 -10.67
C GLU A 300 -14.80 -1.12 -10.78
N GLY A 301 -14.42 -0.38 -9.72
CA GLY A 301 -14.35 1.07 -9.77
C GLY A 301 -13.30 1.60 -10.75
N VAL A 302 -12.18 0.90 -10.89
CA VAL A 302 -11.15 1.19 -11.91
C VAL A 302 -11.70 0.90 -13.31
N LEU A 303 -12.29 -0.29 -13.53
CA LEU A 303 -12.94 -0.68 -14.78
C LEU A 303 -13.97 0.36 -15.22
N ASN A 304 -14.84 0.81 -14.30
CA ASN A 304 -15.85 1.82 -14.60
C ASN A 304 -15.24 3.12 -15.14
N ARG A 305 -14.10 3.56 -14.57
CA ARG A 305 -13.39 4.77 -15.05
C ARG A 305 -12.80 4.58 -16.46
N TYR A 306 -12.23 3.41 -16.74
CA TYR A 306 -11.76 3.07 -18.10
C TYR A 306 -12.91 3.07 -19.12
N LEU A 307 -14.02 2.42 -18.80
CA LEU A 307 -15.19 2.35 -19.67
C LEU A 307 -15.83 3.74 -19.92
N ARG A 308 -15.67 4.68 -18.99
CA ARG A 308 -16.13 6.07 -19.18
C ARG A 308 -15.12 6.97 -19.89
N GLY A 309 -13.95 6.46 -20.26
CA GLY A 309 -12.91 7.24 -20.92
C GLY A 309 -12.29 8.35 -20.04
N VAL A 310 -12.35 8.19 -18.70
CA VAL A 310 -11.80 9.20 -17.75
C VAL A 310 -10.31 8.98 -17.52
N MET A 311 -9.78 7.80 -17.86
CA MET A 311 -8.37 7.44 -17.70
C MET A 311 -7.59 7.84 -18.95
N ALA A 312 -6.36 8.36 -18.75
CA ALA A 312 -5.54 8.89 -19.84
C ALA A 312 -5.08 7.83 -20.88
N ASP A 313 -4.99 6.56 -20.45
CA ASP A 313 -4.58 5.40 -21.24
C ASP A 313 -5.77 4.47 -21.59
N ALA A 314 -7.00 5.00 -21.57
CA ALA A 314 -8.21 4.19 -21.75
C ALA A 314 -8.31 3.47 -23.10
N GLU A 315 -7.71 4.01 -24.14
CA GLU A 315 -7.73 3.41 -25.50
C GLU A 315 -6.74 2.23 -25.64
N GLU A 316 -5.71 2.16 -24.79
CA GLU A 316 -4.64 1.15 -24.86
C GLU A 316 -4.84 0.02 -23.84
N THR A 317 -5.77 0.19 -22.88
CA THR A 317 -5.94 -0.73 -21.75
C THR A 317 -6.93 -1.85 -22.06
N ASP A 318 -6.51 -3.10 -21.85
CA ASP A 318 -7.39 -4.26 -21.93
C ASP A 318 -8.35 -4.30 -20.72
N THR A 319 -9.60 -3.92 -20.95
CA THR A 319 -10.65 -3.90 -19.92
C THR A 319 -11.16 -5.30 -19.54
N ASP A 320 -10.91 -6.34 -20.33
CA ASP A 320 -11.34 -7.70 -20.03
C ASP A 320 -10.53 -8.28 -18.87
N GLN A 321 -9.25 -7.92 -18.77
CA GLN A 321 -8.43 -8.30 -17.62
C GLN A 321 -8.99 -7.78 -16.28
N PHE A 322 -9.56 -6.58 -16.27
CA PHE A 322 -10.23 -6.07 -15.06
C PHE A 322 -11.48 -6.87 -14.70
N ARG A 323 -12.26 -7.31 -15.69
CA ARG A 323 -13.44 -8.16 -15.45
C ARG A 323 -13.03 -9.50 -14.87
N GLU A 324 -12.03 -10.14 -15.47
CA GLU A 324 -11.46 -11.41 -14.96
C GLU A 324 -10.94 -11.27 -13.54
N ASN A 325 -10.26 -10.17 -13.23
CA ASN A 325 -9.79 -9.89 -11.87
C ASN A 325 -10.95 -9.74 -10.88
N VAL A 326 -12.02 -9.03 -11.25
CA VAL A 326 -13.22 -8.91 -10.40
C VAL A 326 -13.87 -10.27 -10.16
N ASP A 327 -14.00 -11.11 -11.18
CA ASP A 327 -14.57 -12.46 -11.08
C ASP A 327 -13.71 -13.35 -10.19
N PHE A 328 -12.39 -13.35 -10.37
CA PHE A 328 -11.44 -14.08 -9.53
C PHE A 328 -11.52 -13.65 -8.06
N LEU A 329 -11.49 -12.34 -7.81
CA LEU A 329 -11.49 -11.78 -6.45
C LEU A 329 -12.82 -12.06 -5.73
N SER A 330 -13.95 -11.91 -6.42
CA SER A 330 -15.27 -12.18 -5.82
C SER A 330 -15.48 -13.66 -5.53
N THR A 331 -15.04 -14.56 -6.42
CA THR A 331 -15.07 -16.01 -6.22
C THR A 331 -14.16 -16.41 -5.06
N SER A 332 -12.94 -15.87 -5.00
CA SER A 332 -11.99 -16.14 -3.90
C SER A 332 -12.55 -15.70 -2.54
N ALA A 333 -13.29 -14.56 -2.50
CA ALA A 333 -13.97 -14.12 -1.28
C ALA A 333 -15.06 -15.09 -0.84
N ALA A 334 -15.90 -15.57 -1.78
CA ALA A 334 -16.97 -16.52 -1.51
C ALA A 334 -16.44 -17.86 -0.99
N GLU A 335 -15.38 -18.38 -1.62
CA GLU A 335 -14.73 -19.64 -1.21
C GLU A 335 -14.24 -19.58 0.25
N ARG A 336 -13.64 -18.45 0.67
CA ARG A 336 -13.15 -18.28 2.06
C ARG A 336 -14.29 -18.27 3.09
N LEU A 337 -15.47 -17.83 2.69
CA LEU A 337 -16.67 -17.86 3.54
C LEU A 337 -17.53 -19.11 3.34
N ALA A 338 -17.14 -20.01 2.44
CA ALA A 338 -17.94 -21.16 2.02
C ALA A 338 -19.37 -20.75 1.58
N VAL A 339 -19.51 -19.62 0.89
CA VAL A 339 -20.72 -19.20 0.19
C VAL A 339 -20.87 -20.08 -1.05
N ARG A 340 -22.11 -20.58 -1.28
CA ARG A 340 -22.40 -21.51 -2.38
C ARG A 340 -23.29 -20.87 -3.43
#